data_5177c3c213b3558a7764938a2f272442
#
_entry.id   5177c3c213b3558a7764938a2f272442
#
_cell.length_a   1.000
_cell.length_b   1.000
_cell.length_c   1.000
_cell.angle_alpha   90.00
_cell.angle_beta   90.00
_cell.angle_gamma   90.00
#
_symmetry.space_group_name_H-M   'P 1'
#
loop_
_entity.id
_entity.type
_entity.pdbx_description
1 polymer ?
#
loop_
_entity_poly.entity_id
_entity_poly.type
_entity_poly.pdbx_seq_one_letter_code
_entity_poly.pdbx_strand_id
1 'polypeptide(L)'
;GFREYCLERHDKDKDGRLSKDEVLAVTSMINYDARNIRSFEGIEYFGNLEKLYWGYCDVPNLDLRYNTRLKRVRLEGSSNLVVFRGPVGYTPLTIEFLNPCRKLQTFDLSGCANVRELLISARVPADAISATIDLPDPSHLQYLTIAAVDAGCYDALLAGAVNLKRLYCDFYPDAVLDLSHCPKLEVLSVQTFAGSSLSKIRLRKEAPLDMQFKIRNEDGEDCRHLIEIEYVQ
;
A
#
# COMPACT_ATOMS: atom_id res chain seq x y z
N GLY A 1 -19.49 -14.62 -9.49
CA GLY A 1 -18.77 -13.98 -8.36
C GLY A 1 -17.59 -14.81 -7.85
N PHE A 2 -17.13 -14.57 -6.64
CA PHE A 2 -15.92 -15.21 -6.08
C PHE A 2 -16.03 -16.76 -6.04
N ARG A 3 -17.16 -17.28 -5.56
CA ARG A 3 -17.41 -18.74 -5.55
C ARG A 3 -17.28 -19.36 -6.94
N GLU A 4 -17.84 -18.74 -7.95
CA GLU A 4 -17.77 -19.22 -9.34
C GLU A 4 -16.33 -19.20 -9.86
N TYR A 5 -15.61 -18.11 -9.61
CA TYR A 5 -14.19 -18.03 -9.92
C TYR A 5 -13.38 -19.18 -9.28
N CYS A 6 -13.65 -19.46 -8.01
CA CYS A 6 -12.94 -20.52 -7.28
C CYS A 6 -13.27 -21.91 -7.85
N LEU A 7 -14.53 -22.21 -8.14
CA LEU A 7 -14.93 -23.48 -8.74
C LEU A 7 -14.35 -23.65 -10.15
N GLU A 8 -14.43 -22.62 -10.99
CA GLU A 8 -13.92 -22.68 -12.36
C GLU A 8 -12.41 -23.02 -12.41
N ARG A 9 -11.64 -22.52 -11.42
CA ARG A 9 -10.18 -22.61 -11.46
C ARG A 9 -9.59 -23.67 -10.56
N HIS A 10 -10.26 -24.08 -9.49
CA HIS A 10 -9.67 -24.89 -8.42
C HIS A 10 -10.46 -26.16 -8.10
N ASP A 11 -11.69 -26.31 -8.59
CA ASP A 11 -12.46 -27.56 -8.53
C ASP A 11 -11.89 -28.53 -9.61
N LYS A 12 -11.01 -29.43 -9.17
CA LYS A 12 -10.27 -30.32 -10.09
C LYS A 12 -11.07 -31.53 -10.52
N ASP A 13 -11.89 -32.06 -9.62
CA ASP A 13 -12.73 -33.23 -9.88
C ASP A 13 -14.10 -32.86 -10.47
N LYS A 14 -14.41 -31.55 -10.53
CA LYS A 14 -15.62 -30.96 -11.10
C LYS A 14 -16.91 -31.44 -10.43
N ASP A 15 -16.85 -31.67 -9.13
CA ASP A 15 -18.02 -32.09 -8.34
C ASP A 15 -18.91 -30.89 -7.93
N GLY A 16 -18.51 -29.63 -8.28
CA GLY A 16 -19.21 -28.39 -7.99
C GLY A 16 -18.97 -27.87 -6.57
N ARG A 17 -17.97 -28.37 -5.89
CA ARG A 17 -17.52 -27.99 -4.56
C ARG A 17 -16.00 -27.86 -4.53
N LEU A 18 -15.47 -27.20 -3.51
CA LEU A 18 -14.05 -27.24 -3.23
C LEU A 18 -13.79 -28.10 -2.00
N SER A 19 -13.08 -29.18 -2.18
CA SER A 19 -12.57 -29.99 -1.09
C SER A 19 -11.50 -29.23 -0.30
N LYS A 20 -11.20 -29.67 0.90
CA LYS A 20 -10.13 -29.09 1.73
C LYS A 20 -8.77 -29.16 1.03
N ASP A 21 -8.49 -30.24 0.33
CA ASP A 21 -7.21 -30.43 -0.37
C ASP A 21 -7.08 -29.49 -1.56
N GLU A 22 -8.16 -29.23 -2.30
CA GLU A 22 -8.18 -28.26 -3.38
C GLU A 22 -7.98 -26.85 -2.87
N VAL A 23 -8.66 -26.46 -1.80
CA VAL A 23 -8.49 -25.15 -1.17
C VAL A 23 -7.06 -24.96 -0.68
N LEU A 24 -6.48 -25.95 -0.01
CA LEU A 24 -5.11 -25.88 0.51
C LEU A 24 -4.04 -25.97 -0.58
N ALA A 25 -4.36 -26.46 -1.77
CA ALA A 25 -3.47 -26.46 -2.91
C ALA A 25 -3.33 -25.07 -3.57
N VAL A 26 -4.22 -24.13 -3.27
CA VAL A 26 -4.19 -22.78 -3.85
C VAL A 26 -3.18 -21.91 -3.14
N THR A 27 -2.13 -21.52 -3.85
CA THR A 27 -1.10 -20.61 -3.36
C THR A 27 -1.15 -19.23 -4.04
N SER A 28 -1.91 -19.11 -5.12
CA SER A 28 -1.99 -17.87 -5.88
C SER A 28 -3.37 -17.69 -6.51
N MET A 29 -3.92 -16.50 -6.36
CA MET A 29 -5.14 -16.06 -7.05
C MET A 29 -4.83 -14.79 -7.84
N ILE A 30 -5.01 -14.85 -9.16
CA ILE A 30 -4.73 -13.73 -10.07
C ILE A 30 -5.93 -13.54 -10.98
N ASN A 31 -6.54 -12.37 -10.93
CA ASN A 31 -7.62 -11.97 -11.82
C ASN A 31 -7.56 -10.47 -12.09
N TYR A 32 -7.22 -10.08 -13.29
CA TYR A 32 -7.09 -8.67 -13.69
C TYR A 32 -8.41 -8.02 -14.12
N ASP A 33 -9.49 -8.78 -14.24
CA ASP A 33 -10.83 -8.26 -14.51
C ASP A 33 -11.87 -8.98 -13.64
N ALA A 34 -12.04 -8.46 -12.43
CA ALA A 34 -12.89 -9.05 -11.40
C ALA A 34 -14.18 -8.22 -11.17
N ARG A 35 -14.69 -7.52 -12.20
CA ARG A 35 -15.86 -6.63 -12.08
C ARG A 35 -17.13 -7.31 -11.60
N ASN A 36 -17.23 -8.62 -11.74
CA ASN A 36 -18.33 -9.44 -11.23
C ASN A 36 -18.14 -9.91 -9.80
N ILE A 37 -16.99 -9.61 -9.16
CA ILE A 37 -16.70 -9.98 -7.77
C ILE A 37 -17.14 -8.84 -6.86
N ARG A 38 -18.11 -9.13 -5.98
CA ARG A 38 -18.66 -8.18 -5.00
C ARG A 38 -18.48 -8.60 -3.56
N SER A 39 -17.91 -9.78 -3.33
CA SER A 39 -17.57 -10.31 -2.01
C SER A 39 -16.42 -11.28 -2.15
N PHE A 40 -15.55 -11.31 -1.15
CA PHE A 40 -14.50 -12.31 -0.98
C PHE A 40 -14.86 -13.29 0.15
N GLU A 41 -16.13 -13.45 0.47
CA GLU A 41 -16.57 -14.46 1.44
C GLU A 41 -16.03 -15.84 1.06
N GLY A 42 -15.39 -16.51 2.01
CA GLY A 42 -14.71 -17.80 1.79
C GLY A 42 -13.21 -17.68 1.52
N ILE A 43 -12.65 -16.47 1.34
CA ILE A 43 -11.20 -16.31 1.13
C ILE A 43 -10.39 -16.76 2.35
N GLU A 44 -10.98 -16.68 3.54
CA GLU A 44 -10.37 -17.10 4.80
C GLU A 44 -10.00 -18.59 4.85
N TYR A 45 -10.63 -19.42 4.02
CA TYR A 45 -10.32 -20.85 3.94
C TYR A 45 -9.03 -21.17 3.18
N PHE A 46 -8.53 -20.23 2.37
CA PHE A 46 -7.32 -20.40 1.56
C PHE A 46 -6.05 -20.11 2.37
N GLY A 47 -5.79 -20.96 3.39
CA GLY A 47 -4.70 -20.75 4.35
C GLY A 47 -3.29 -20.83 3.77
N ASN A 48 -3.11 -21.41 2.57
CA ASN A 48 -1.83 -21.48 1.87
C ASN A 48 -1.65 -20.39 0.80
N LEU A 49 -2.56 -19.44 0.72
CA LEU A 49 -2.49 -18.35 -0.25
C LEU A 49 -1.29 -17.46 0.03
N GLU A 50 -0.39 -17.33 -0.97
CA GLU A 50 0.80 -16.50 -0.91
C GLU A 50 0.68 -15.22 -1.75
N LYS A 51 -0.14 -15.25 -2.81
CA LYS A 51 -0.31 -14.12 -3.74
C LYS A 51 -1.78 -13.88 -4.05
N LEU A 52 -2.22 -12.64 -3.89
CA LEU A 52 -3.56 -12.19 -4.25
C LEU A 52 -3.45 -10.96 -5.15
N TYR A 53 -3.79 -11.10 -6.45
CA TYR A 53 -3.78 -10.03 -7.44
C TYR A 53 -5.17 -9.90 -8.04
N TRP A 54 -5.85 -8.76 -7.77
CA TRP A 54 -7.19 -8.53 -8.24
C TRP A 54 -7.33 -7.13 -8.85
N GLY A 55 -7.86 -7.10 -10.07
CA GLY A 55 -8.18 -5.86 -10.79
C GLY A 55 -9.67 -5.62 -10.86
N TYR A 56 -10.08 -4.36 -10.66
CA TYR A 56 -11.41 -3.85 -10.87
C TYR A 56 -12.55 -4.56 -10.11
N CYS A 57 -12.25 -5.14 -8.94
CA CYS A 57 -13.29 -5.77 -8.13
C CYS A 57 -14.18 -4.71 -7.44
N ASP A 58 -15.47 -5.04 -7.34
CA ASP A 58 -16.50 -4.19 -6.73
C ASP A 58 -16.82 -4.67 -5.30
N VAL A 59 -15.79 -4.72 -4.45
CA VAL A 59 -15.92 -5.21 -3.08
C VAL A 59 -15.78 -4.06 -2.09
N PRO A 60 -16.72 -3.89 -1.13
CA PRO A 60 -16.60 -2.89 -0.09
C PRO A 60 -15.65 -3.30 1.03
N ASN A 61 -15.49 -4.61 1.25
CA ASN A 61 -14.69 -5.14 2.36
C ASN A 61 -13.77 -6.26 1.88
N LEU A 62 -12.51 -6.20 2.28
CA LEU A 62 -11.53 -7.27 2.09
C LEU A 62 -10.82 -7.54 3.42
N ASP A 63 -11.09 -8.72 3.98
CA ASP A 63 -10.49 -9.20 5.23
C ASP A 63 -9.58 -10.39 4.93
N LEU A 64 -8.27 -10.18 5.08
CA LEU A 64 -7.24 -11.17 4.81
C LEU A 64 -6.56 -11.70 6.08
N ARG A 65 -7.10 -11.38 7.28
CA ARG A 65 -6.46 -11.72 8.55
C ARG A 65 -6.14 -13.21 8.71
N TYR A 66 -6.91 -14.07 8.08
CA TYR A 66 -6.73 -15.53 8.13
C TYR A 66 -5.77 -16.08 7.06
N ASN A 67 -5.39 -15.26 6.07
CA ASN A 67 -4.48 -15.67 5.00
C ASN A 67 -3.02 -15.39 5.40
N THR A 68 -2.57 -16.05 6.46
CA THR A 68 -1.32 -15.74 7.18
C THR A 68 -0.04 -16.01 6.40
N ARG A 69 -0.12 -16.69 5.25
CA ARG A 69 1.02 -16.95 4.35
C ARG A 69 1.15 -15.96 3.20
N LEU A 70 0.28 -14.95 3.14
CA LEU A 70 0.36 -13.95 2.09
C LEU A 70 1.70 -13.21 2.15
N LYS A 71 2.34 -13.15 0.98
CA LYS A 71 3.59 -12.43 0.72
C LYS A 71 3.34 -11.19 -0.14
N ARG A 72 2.29 -11.22 -0.96
CA ARG A 72 1.94 -10.11 -1.83
C ARG A 72 0.43 -9.99 -2.04
N VAL A 73 -0.06 -8.79 -1.80
CA VAL A 73 -1.44 -8.38 -2.08
C VAL A 73 -1.40 -7.21 -3.06
N ARG A 74 -2.06 -7.35 -4.21
CA ARG A 74 -2.22 -6.28 -5.18
C ARG A 74 -3.68 -6.10 -5.54
N LEU A 75 -4.17 -4.89 -5.36
CA LEU A 75 -5.48 -4.45 -5.80
C LEU A 75 -5.32 -3.32 -6.82
N GLU A 76 -6.06 -3.37 -7.91
CA GLU A 76 -6.08 -2.34 -8.93
C GLU A 76 -7.50 -1.92 -9.25
N GLY A 77 -7.77 -0.61 -9.27
CA GLY A 77 -9.08 -0.08 -9.67
C GLY A 77 -10.24 -0.46 -8.76
N SER A 78 -9.98 -0.84 -7.50
CA SER A 78 -11.01 -1.26 -6.53
C SER A 78 -11.64 -0.04 -5.84
N SER A 79 -12.35 0.78 -6.61
CA SER A 79 -12.86 2.10 -6.19
C SER A 79 -13.94 2.06 -5.11
N ASN A 80 -14.57 0.93 -4.88
CA ASN A 80 -15.60 0.74 -3.86
C ASN A 80 -15.09 0.14 -2.55
N LEU A 81 -13.79 -0.14 -2.44
CA LEU A 81 -13.22 -0.66 -1.21
C LEU A 81 -13.30 0.39 -0.10
N VAL A 82 -13.93 0.03 1.02
CA VAL A 82 -14.13 0.86 2.22
C VAL A 82 -13.25 0.35 3.37
N VAL A 83 -13.16 -0.98 3.51
CA VAL A 83 -12.42 -1.61 4.59
C VAL A 83 -11.43 -2.61 4.02
N PHE A 84 -10.16 -2.44 4.38
CA PHE A 84 -9.11 -3.42 4.16
C PHE A 84 -8.50 -3.85 5.49
N ARG A 85 -8.36 -5.16 5.70
CA ARG A 85 -7.62 -5.74 6.81
C ARG A 85 -6.56 -6.69 6.29
N GLY A 86 -5.32 -6.41 6.61
CA GLY A 86 -4.16 -7.19 6.18
C GLY A 86 -4.04 -8.53 6.90
N PRO A 87 -3.21 -9.44 6.38
CA PRO A 87 -2.96 -10.75 6.99
C PRO A 87 -2.24 -10.62 8.33
N VAL A 88 -2.62 -11.48 9.29
CA VAL A 88 -1.92 -11.54 10.58
C VAL A 88 -0.69 -12.42 10.46
N GLY A 89 0.48 -11.92 10.89
CA GLY A 89 1.69 -12.74 10.95
C GLY A 89 2.99 -11.99 10.64
N TYR A 90 4.08 -12.77 10.60
CA TYR A 90 5.45 -12.29 10.40
C TYR A 90 5.98 -12.48 8.97
N THR A 91 5.16 -12.97 8.05
CA THR A 91 5.57 -13.15 6.65
C THR A 91 5.94 -11.80 6.04
N PRO A 92 7.12 -11.68 5.38
CA PRO A 92 7.44 -10.46 4.65
C PRO A 92 6.38 -10.14 3.63
N LEU A 93 5.77 -8.95 3.73
CA LEU A 93 4.57 -8.59 3.00
C LEU A 93 4.80 -7.37 2.11
N THR A 94 4.38 -7.49 0.87
CA THR A 94 4.22 -6.39 -0.09
C THR A 94 2.73 -6.13 -0.30
N ILE A 95 2.31 -4.87 -0.16
CA ILE A 95 0.93 -4.43 -0.42
C ILE A 95 0.97 -3.35 -1.51
N GLU A 96 0.19 -3.58 -2.57
CA GLU A 96 0.09 -2.66 -3.71
C GLU A 96 -1.37 -2.31 -3.98
N PHE A 97 -1.73 -1.05 -3.80
CA PHE A 97 -3.02 -0.49 -4.19
C PHE A 97 -2.81 0.51 -5.32
N LEU A 98 -3.23 0.12 -6.52
CA LEU A 98 -3.01 0.90 -7.74
C LEU A 98 -4.36 1.40 -8.27
N ASN A 99 -4.46 2.72 -8.41
CA ASN A 99 -5.68 3.41 -8.88
C ASN A 99 -6.95 3.14 -8.04
N PRO A 100 -7.85 4.06 -7.99
CA PRO A 100 -8.20 4.74 -6.75
C PRO A 100 -8.95 3.86 -5.75
N CYS A 101 -8.52 3.88 -4.49
CA CYS A 101 -9.30 3.40 -3.35
C CYS A 101 -9.90 4.59 -2.55
N ARG A 102 -10.43 5.59 -3.24
CA ARG A 102 -10.92 6.85 -2.64
C ARG A 102 -12.01 6.71 -1.59
N LYS A 103 -12.68 5.56 -1.53
CA LYS A 103 -13.68 5.25 -0.49
C LYS A 103 -13.08 4.54 0.73
N LEU A 104 -11.78 4.27 0.73
CA LEU A 104 -11.13 3.57 1.82
C LEU A 104 -11.19 4.41 3.10
N GLN A 105 -11.79 3.85 4.15
CA GLN A 105 -11.95 4.45 5.47
C GLN A 105 -11.13 3.71 6.53
N THR A 106 -10.95 2.42 6.35
CA THR A 106 -10.17 1.58 7.25
C THR A 106 -9.09 0.87 6.48
N PHE A 107 -7.84 1.11 6.88
CA PHE A 107 -6.67 0.42 6.36
C PHE A 107 -5.89 -0.19 7.52
N ASP A 108 -6.34 -1.35 7.95
CA ASP A 108 -5.84 -2.03 9.14
C ASP A 108 -4.72 -3.03 8.79
N LEU A 109 -3.51 -2.71 9.20
CA LEU A 109 -2.32 -3.55 9.13
C LEU A 109 -1.81 -3.91 10.53
N SER A 110 -2.62 -3.73 11.57
CA SER A 110 -2.22 -3.94 12.97
C SER A 110 -1.72 -5.35 13.26
N GLY A 111 -2.19 -6.34 12.50
CA GLY A 111 -1.70 -7.71 12.57
C GLY A 111 -0.49 -8.03 11.70
N CYS A 112 -0.04 -7.10 10.84
CA CYS A 112 1.03 -7.33 9.88
C CYS A 112 2.39 -6.97 10.49
N ALA A 113 3.10 -7.93 11.07
CA ALA A 113 4.34 -7.65 11.78
C ALA A 113 5.59 -7.45 10.89
N ASN A 114 5.49 -7.59 9.56
CA ASN A 114 6.65 -7.46 8.67
C ASN A 114 6.25 -6.91 7.29
N VAL A 115 5.68 -5.70 7.27
CA VAL A 115 5.39 -5.01 6.00
C VAL A 115 6.69 -4.39 5.49
N ARG A 116 7.16 -4.84 4.33
CA ARG A 116 8.39 -4.35 3.70
C ARG A 116 8.14 -3.32 2.61
N GLU A 117 7.06 -3.51 1.88
CA GLU A 117 6.72 -2.63 0.76
C GLU A 117 5.24 -2.27 0.86
N LEU A 118 4.96 -0.99 0.89
CA LEU A 118 3.61 -0.45 0.88
C LEU A 118 3.50 0.56 -0.26
N LEU A 119 2.73 0.23 -1.28
CA LEU A 119 2.54 1.04 -2.45
C LEU A 119 1.06 1.40 -2.59
N ILE A 120 0.74 2.66 -2.36
CA ILE A 120 -0.60 3.23 -2.55
C ILE A 120 -0.45 4.38 -3.53
N SER A 121 -0.79 4.15 -4.78
CA SER A 121 -0.65 5.16 -5.83
C SER A 121 -1.99 5.65 -6.34
N ALA A 122 -2.08 6.94 -6.61
CA ALA A 122 -3.20 7.58 -7.27
C ALA A 122 -2.71 8.41 -8.47
N ARG A 123 -3.59 8.66 -9.44
CA ARG A 123 -3.25 9.44 -10.63
C ARG A 123 -3.48 10.94 -10.42
N VAL A 124 -4.42 11.28 -9.57
CA VAL A 124 -4.84 12.65 -9.27
C VAL A 124 -5.12 12.77 -7.77
N PRO A 125 -5.02 13.98 -7.17
CA PRO A 125 -5.27 14.17 -5.74
C PRO A 125 -6.63 13.67 -5.26
N ALA A 126 -7.67 13.80 -6.09
CA ALA A 126 -9.02 13.34 -5.76
C ALA A 126 -9.14 11.80 -5.57
N ASP A 127 -8.16 11.05 -6.02
CA ASP A 127 -8.07 9.61 -5.90
C ASP A 127 -7.16 9.15 -4.74
N ALA A 128 -6.47 10.10 -4.09
CA ALA A 128 -5.60 9.81 -2.95
C ALA A 128 -6.43 9.40 -1.72
N ILE A 129 -5.83 8.58 -0.86
CA ILE A 129 -6.49 8.12 0.36
C ILE A 129 -6.49 9.19 1.44
N SER A 130 -7.54 9.19 2.27
CA SER A 130 -7.61 9.96 3.52
C SER A 130 -7.68 9.07 4.76
N ALA A 131 -7.70 7.74 4.58
CA ALA A 131 -7.71 6.81 5.69
C ALA A 131 -6.33 6.76 6.37
N THR A 132 -6.31 6.81 7.70
CA THR A 132 -5.10 6.50 8.47
C THR A 132 -4.74 5.04 8.28
N ILE A 133 -3.45 4.77 8.05
CA ILE A 133 -2.92 3.41 7.92
C ILE A 133 -2.51 2.94 9.32
N ASP A 134 -3.23 1.96 9.83
CA ASP A 134 -2.89 1.35 11.13
C ASP A 134 -1.79 0.29 10.95
N LEU A 135 -0.53 0.73 11.00
CA LEU A 135 0.68 -0.08 10.97
C LEU A 135 1.52 0.24 12.21
N PRO A 136 1.36 -0.49 13.32
CA PRO A 136 2.01 -0.17 14.60
C PRO A 136 3.53 -0.24 14.57
N ASP A 137 4.12 -1.07 13.70
CA ASP A 137 5.56 -1.19 13.53
C ASP A 137 6.00 -0.99 12.07
N PRO A 138 6.25 0.25 11.65
CA PRO A 138 6.78 0.56 10.33
C PRO A 138 8.29 0.32 10.18
N SER A 139 8.98 -0.19 11.21
CA SER A 139 10.44 -0.37 11.19
C SER A 139 10.93 -1.33 10.08
N HIS A 140 10.08 -2.21 9.60
CA HIS A 140 10.41 -3.14 8.51
C HIS A 140 10.23 -2.55 7.11
N LEU A 141 9.59 -1.36 6.99
CA LEU A 141 9.40 -0.71 5.70
C LEU A 141 10.74 -0.40 5.04
N GLN A 142 10.89 -0.84 3.79
CA GLN A 142 12.02 -0.54 2.92
C GLN A 142 11.60 0.31 1.73
N TYR A 143 10.33 0.18 1.32
CA TYR A 143 9.78 0.82 0.16
C TYR A 143 8.39 1.38 0.50
N LEU A 144 8.23 2.69 0.36
CA LEU A 144 6.96 3.37 0.57
C LEU A 144 6.62 4.24 -0.63
N THR A 145 5.49 3.95 -1.26
CA THR A 145 4.81 4.88 -2.17
C THR A 145 3.46 5.18 -1.57
N ILE A 146 3.17 6.44 -1.35
CA ILE A 146 1.90 6.83 -0.76
C ILE A 146 1.35 8.07 -1.45
N ALA A 147 0.11 7.95 -1.91
CA ALA A 147 -0.70 9.04 -2.42
C ALA A 147 -1.80 9.32 -1.40
N ALA A 148 -1.58 10.26 -0.51
CA ALA A 148 -2.50 10.62 0.56
C ALA A 148 -2.64 12.15 0.67
N VAL A 149 -3.84 12.60 1.01
CA VAL A 149 -4.16 14.03 1.20
C VAL A 149 -4.22 14.41 2.67
N ASP A 150 -3.91 13.49 3.57
CA ASP A 150 -3.88 13.69 5.02
C ASP A 150 -2.46 13.49 5.55
N ALA A 151 -1.93 14.51 6.26
CA ALA A 151 -0.58 14.46 6.83
C ALA A 151 -0.40 13.32 7.84
N GLY A 152 -1.43 12.97 8.60
CA GLY A 152 -1.39 11.88 9.56
C GLY A 152 -1.09 10.52 8.94
N CYS A 153 -1.41 10.32 7.65
CA CYS A 153 -1.03 9.12 6.92
C CYS A 153 0.49 8.98 6.75
N TYR A 154 1.19 10.10 6.55
CA TYR A 154 2.65 10.12 6.40
C TYR A 154 3.35 10.03 7.75
N ASP A 155 2.92 10.85 8.72
CA ASP A 155 3.58 10.96 10.02
C ASP A 155 3.60 9.64 10.77
N ALA A 156 2.48 8.92 10.79
CA ALA A 156 2.36 7.62 11.45
C ALA A 156 3.34 6.57 10.87
N LEU A 157 3.55 6.58 9.56
CA LEU A 157 4.43 5.63 8.89
C LEU A 157 5.90 6.03 8.98
N LEU A 158 6.20 7.33 8.82
CA LEU A 158 7.57 7.83 8.72
C LEU A 158 8.27 7.86 10.09
N ALA A 159 7.55 8.12 11.18
CA ALA A 159 8.12 8.20 12.52
C ALA A 159 8.88 6.94 12.96
N GLY A 160 8.46 5.76 12.49
CA GLY A 160 9.11 4.47 12.82
C GLY A 160 9.86 3.81 11.67
N ALA A 161 9.89 4.40 10.48
CA ALA A 161 10.41 3.77 9.25
C ALA A 161 11.95 3.80 9.14
N VAL A 162 12.66 3.35 10.18
CA VAL A 162 14.11 3.42 10.31
C VAL A 162 14.90 2.63 9.24
N ASN A 163 14.25 1.72 8.53
CA ASN A 163 14.85 0.94 7.45
C ASN A 163 14.40 1.38 6.06
N LEU A 164 13.67 2.49 5.96
CA LEU A 164 13.16 3.00 4.69
C LEU A 164 14.32 3.42 3.78
N LYS A 165 14.32 2.85 2.57
CA LYS A 165 15.32 3.13 1.52
C LYS A 165 14.75 4.00 0.41
N ARG A 166 13.48 3.82 0.09
CA ARG A 166 12.84 4.54 -1.01
C ARG A 166 11.49 5.07 -0.60
N LEU A 167 11.30 6.37 -0.81
CA LEU A 167 10.06 7.08 -0.53
C LEU A 167 9.58 7.82 -1.77
N TYR A 168 8.35 7.54 -2.16
CA TYR A 168 7.62 8.29 -3.17
C TYR A 168 6.36 8.86 -2.53
N CYS A 169 6.32 10.17 -2.36
CA CYS A 169 5.19 10.89 -1.81
C CYS A 169 4.45 11.60 -2.94
N ASP A 170 3.25 11.12 -3.26
CA ASP A 170 2.37 11.81 -4.19
C ASP A 170 1.38 12.67 -3.39
N PHE A 171 1.24 13.95 -3.76
CA PHE A 171 0.26 14.87 -3.18
C PHE A 171 0.49 15.18 -1.69
N TYR A 172 1.76 15.31 -1.27
CA TYR A 172 2.09 15.61 0.12
C TYR A 172 1.40 16.92 0.59
N PRO A 173 0.60 16.89 1.67
CA PRO A 173 -0.33 17.97 1.99
C PRO A 173 0.24 19.06 2.90
N ASP A 174 1.35 18.80 3.63
CA ASP A 174 1.82 19.66 4.69
C ASP A 174 3.04 20.49 4.29
N ALA A 175 3.35 21.52 5.10
CA ALA A 175 4.45 22.44 4.86
C ALA A 175 5.83 21.83 5.12
N VAL A 176 5.93 20.82 5.98
CA VAL A 176 7.20 20.18 6.39
C VAL A 176 7.09 18.68 6.25
N LEU A 177 7.95 18.10 5.43
CA LEU A 177 8.14 16.65 5.36
C LEU A 177 9.34 16.27 6.24
N ASP A 178 9.06 15.60 7.37
CA ASP A 178 10.10 15.21 8.31
C ASP A 178 10.57 13.76 8.06
N LEU A 179 11.79 13.62 7.57
CA LEU A 179 12.47 12.35 7.28
C LEU A 179 13.68 12.12 8.19
N SER A 180 13.77 12.84 9.30
CA SER A 180 14.87 12.71 10.28
C SER A 180 14.96 11.31 10.89
N HIS A 181 13.86 10.57 10.87
CA HIS A 181 13.78 9.19 11.36
C HIS A 181 14.13 8.11 10.31
N CYS A 182 14.48 8.52 9.08
CA CYS A 182 14.75 7.61 7.95
C CYS A 182 16.24 7.62 7.55
N PRO A 183 17.18 7.11 8.40
CA PRO A 183 18.63 7.25 8.18
C PRO A 183 19.15 6.46 6.96
N LYS A 184 18.38 5.52 6.42
CA LYS A 184 18.79 4.66 5.30
C LYS A 184 18.16 5.09 3.97
N LEU A 185 17.59 6.30 3.91
CA LEU A 185 16.88 6.76 2.72
C LEU A 185 17.87 7.03 1.56
N GLU A 186 17.70 6.28 0.47
CA GLU A 186 18.53 6.35 -0.74
C GLU A 186 17.81 7.10 -1.88
N VAL A 187 16.47 7.04 -1.91
CA VAL A 187 15.67 7.66 -2.96
C VAL A 187 14.49 8.41 -2.33
N LEU A 188 14.38 9.69 -2.68
CA LEU A 188 13.22 10.52 -2.35
C LEU A 188 12.63 11.12 -3.61
N SER A 189 11.35 10.89 -3.83
CA SER A 189 10.58 11.56 -4.88
C SER A 189 9.31 12.13 -4.29
N VAL A 190 9.13 13.43 -4.41
CA VAL A 190 7.93 14.13 -3.95
C VAL A 190 7.25 14.76 -5.15
N GLN A 191 5.97 14.49 -5.30
CA GLN A 191 5.12 15.18 -6.24
C GLN A 191 4.21 16.13 -5.46
N THR A 192 4.34 17.42 -5.77
CA THR A 192 3.46 18.46 -5.25
C THR A 192 2.28 18.68 -6.20
N PHE A 193 1.25 19.36 -5.74
CA PHE A 193 0.05 19.68 -6.51
C PHE A 193 -0.34 21.15 -6.32
N ALA A 194 -1.25 21.64 -7.12
CA ALA A 194 -1.75 23.02 -6.99
C ALA A 194 -2.33 23.23 -5.59
N GLY A 195 -1.77 24.19 -4.86
CA GLY A 195 -2.13 24.46 -3.46
C GLY A 195 -1.32 23.65 -2.42
N SER A 196 -0.34 22.85 -2.84
CA SER A 196 0.62 22.24 -1.90
C SER A 196 1.37 23.31 -1.12
N SER A 197 1.46 23.13 0.20
CA SER A 197 2.16 24.06 1.11
C SER A 197 3.60 23.61 1.41
N LEU A 198 4.07 22.52 0.83
CA LEU A 198 5.41 21.98 1.11
C LEU A 198 6.49 23.03 0.84
N SER A 199 7.20 23.43 1.87
CA SER A 199 8.26 24.43 1.83
C SER A 199 9.56 23.95 2.44
N LYS A 200 9.53 22.85 3.21
CA LYS A 200 10.70 22.31 3.92
C LYS A 200 10.70 20.79 3.95
N ILE A 201 11.90 20.22 3.79
CA ILE A 201 12.16 18.80 4.03
C ILE A 201 13.28 18.69 5.06
N ARG A 202 13.02 17.94 6.14
CA ARG A 202 14.04 17.59 7.15
C ARG A 202 14.65 16.25 6.82
N LEU A 203 15.96 16.22 6.73
CA LEU A 203 16.75 15.01 6.49
C LEU A 203 17.72 14.81 7.64
N ARG A 204 18.07 13.56 7.91
CA ARG A 204 19.16 13.25 8.84
C ARG A 204 20.50 13.64 8.24
N LYS A 205 21.42 14.13 9.06
CA LYS A 205 22.76 14.59 8.64
C LYS A 205 23.59 13.47 7.99
N GLU A 206 23.37 12.24 8.40
CA GLU A 206 24.01 11.05 7.84
C GLU A 206 23.27 10.49 6.59
N ALA A 207 22.26 11.17 6.10
CA ALA A 207 21.61 10.75 4.86
C ALA A 207 22.65 10.63 3.73
N PRO A 208 22.56 9.59 2.87
CA PRO A 208 23.55 9.39 1.82
C PRO A 208 23.69 10.63 0.92
N LEU A 209 24.93 11.07 0.70
CA LEU A 209 25.25 12.25 -0.12
C LEU A 209 24.80 12.10 -1.58
N ASP A 210 24.69 10.86 -2.05
CA ASP A 210 24.26 10.48 -3.39
C ASP A 210 22.77 10.18 -3.51
N MET A 211 22.00 10.52 -2.46
CA MET A 211 20.56 10.31 -2.47
C MET A 211 19.90 10.89 -3.73
N GLN A 212 19.16 10.04 -4.43
CA GLN A 212 18.37 10.49 -5.57
C GLN A 212 17.18 11.31 -5.07
N PHE A 213 17.20 12.59 -5.39
CA PHE A 213 16.25 13.55 -4.88
C PHE A 213 15.49 14.24 -6.02
N LYS A 214 14.17 14.11 -6.01
CA LYS A 214 13.28 14.73 -7.01
C LYS A 214 12.10 15.37 -6.33
N ILE A 215 11.84 16.64 -6.64
CA ILE A 215 10.61 17.34 -6.27
C ILE A 215 10.03 17.91 -7.55
N ARG A 216 8.79 17.58 -7.86
CA ARG A 216 8.12 18.03 -9.07
C ARG A 216 6.71 18.51 -8.77
N ASN A 217 6.23 19.49 -9.55
CA ASN A 217 4.81 19.85 -9.55
C ASN A 217 3.99 18.85 -10.41
N GLU A 218 2.69 19.11 -10.52
CA GLU A 218 1.77 18.30 -11.33
C GLU A 218 2.08 18.29 -12.83
N ASP A 219 2.76 19.34 -13.33
CA ASP A 219 3.22 19.44 -14.72
C ASP A 219 4.58 18.72 -14.95
N GLY A 220 5.17 18.18 -13.89
CA GLY A 220 6.46 17.47 -13.92
C GLY A 220 7.68 18.39 -13.87
N GLU A 221 7.51 19.69 -13.61
CA GLU A 221 8.60 20.66 -13.49
C GLU A 221 9.34 20.51 -12.16
N ASP A 222 10.65 20.72 -12.18
CA ASP A 222 11.51 20.65 -11.00
C ASP A 222 11.28 21.84 -10.06
N CYS A 223 10.77 21.54 -8.86
CA CYS A 223 10.46 22.54 -7.83
C CYS A 223 11.44 22.52 -6.65
N ARG A 224 12.59 21.85 -6.76
CA ARG A 224 13.58 21.75 -5.65
C ARG A 224 14.05 23.10 -5.16
N HIS A 225 14.16 24.09 -6.04
CA HIS A 225 14.59 25.46 -5.72
C HIS A 225 13.60 26.22 -4.80
N LEU A 226 12.36 25.72 -4.66
CA LEU A 226 11.33 26.29 -3.80
C LEU A 226 11.30 25.68 -2.39
N ILE A 227 12.06 24.60 -2.16
CA ILE A 227 11.99 23.78 -0.95
C ILE A 227 13.29 23.93 -0.16
N GLU A 228 13.18 24.31 1.10
CA GLU A 228 14.30 24.33 2.05
C GLU A 228 14.66 22.90 2.46
N ILE A 229 15.95 22.56 2.41
CA ILE A 229 16.45 21.28 2.93
C ILE A 229 17.17 21.56 4.25
N GLU A 230 16.59 21.08 5.34
CA GLU A 230 17.14 21.18 6.69
C GLU A 230 17.78 19.84 7.11
N TYR A 231 19.07 19.85 7.42
CA TYR A 231 19.77 18.65 7.95
C TYR A 231 19.78 18.70 9.47
N VAL A 232 19.17 17.68 10.10
CA VAL A 232 19.11 17.55 11.55
C VAL A 232 20.05 16.46 12.06
N GLN A 233 20.45 16.54 13.34
CA GLN A 233 21.37 15.57 13.99
C GLN A 233 20.66 14.25 14.29
#